data_dd5752df312c6fc79c1f1a7365a9c0c8
#
_entry.id   dd5752df312c6fc79c1f1a7365a9c0c8
#
_cell.length_a   1.000
_cell.length_b   1.000
_cell.length_c   1.000
_cell.angle_alpha   90.00
_cell.angle_beta   90.00
_cell.angle_gamma   90.00
#
_symmetry.space_group_name_H-M   'P 1'
#
loop_
_entity.id
_entity.type
_entity.pdbx_description
1 polymer ?
#
loop_
_entity_poly.entity_id
_entity_poly.type
_entity_poly.pdbx_seq_one_letter_code
_entity_poly.pdbx_strand_id
1 'polypeptide(L)'
;MTKLSVNINKIATLRNARGQDTPNLVSVCRDIIKFGSQGVTIHPRPDERHITTQDVYDIHKLLIEVNSDMNKNDPGFIEFNIEGYPSAEFLSLVNDVHPEQVTLVPDPPHVLTSNAGWDFVENKKTLIDIKNKFNSMNCRVSLFLDPYTFNDQQALALQEIRPQRIEFYTEQFAKLYSNNKLTESVQMYQSASNKIQEMNIEINAGHDLSLENIKYLINNLPEIKEVSIGHALICESLYQGLDVTIKKYLYEIKEASKTND
;
A
#
# COMPACT_ATOMS: atom_id res chain seq x y z
N MET A 1 4.08 -11.43 -11.29
CA MET A 1 2.92 -11.74 -10.42
C MET A 1 2.77 -10.63 -9.37
N THR A 2 1.56 -10.14 -9.19
CA THR A 2 1.22 -9.11 -8.19
C THR A 2 1.45 -9.64 -6.77
N LYS A 3 2.11 -8.85 -5.90
CA LYS A 3 2.34 -9.20 -4.49
C LYS A 3 1.16 -8.76 -3.62
N LEU A 4 0.91 -9.50 -2.52
CA LEU A 4 0.00 -9.08 -1.46
C LEU A 4 0.79 -8.49 -0.30
N SER A 5 0.57 -7.22 0.00
CA SER A 5 0.97 -6.56 1.25
C SER A 5 -0.24 -6.42 2.17
N VAL A 6 -0.15 -6.93 3.40
CA VAL A 6 -1.25 -6.82 4.35
C VAL A 6 -1.07 -5.57 5.20
N ASN A 7 -2.06 -4.67 5.13
CA ASN A 7 -2.12 -3.48 5.98
C ASN A 7 -2.76 -3.84 7.33
N ILE A 8 -1.97 -3.75 8.40
CA ILE A 8 -2.36 -4.20 9.75
C ILE A 8 -2.93 -3.10 10.65
N ASN A 9 -3.22 -1.91 10.11
CA ASN A 9 -3.74 -0.78 10.88
C ASN A 9 -5.01 -1.15 11.67
N LYS A 10 -5.92 -1.97 11.10
CA LYS A 10 -7.17 -2.35 11.77
C LYS A 10 -6.96 -3.31 12.93
N ILE A 11 -5.90 -4.13 12.90
CA ILE A 11 -5.48 -4.95 14.04
C ILE A 11 -5.05 -4.04 15.21
N ALA A 12 -4.24 -3.01 14.90
CA ALA A 12 -3.84 -2.02 15.90
C ALA A 12 -5.05 -1.23 16.45
N THR A 13 -6.02 -0.86 15.59
CA THR A 13 -7.27 -0.23 16.02
C THR A 13 -8.02 -1.10 17.02
N LEU A 14 -8.14 -2.40 16.75
CA LEU A 14 -8.80 -3.35 17.65
C LEU A 14 -8.07 -3.46 18.99
N ARG A 15 -6.74 -3.54 19.00
CA ARG A 15 -5.91 -3.52 20.21
C ARG A 15 -6.14 -2.25 21.02
N ASN A 16 -6.11 -1.10 20.36
CA ASN A 16 -6.22 0.22 21.02
C ASN A 16 -7.60 0.44 21.66
N ALA A 17 -8.65 -0.23 21.16
CA ALA A 17 -10.00 -0.10 21.72
C ALA A 17 -10.12 -0.51 23.21
N ARG A 18 -9.17 -1.30 23.74
CA ARG A 18 -9.15 -1.71 25.15
C ARG A 18 -7.90 -1.27 25.93
N GLY A 19 -6.93 -0.64 25.29
CA GLY A 19 -5.69 -0.20 25.93
C GLY A 19 -4.82 -1.33 26.50
N GLN A 20 -4.95 -2.56 25.95
CA GLN A 20 -4.14 -3.73 26.28
C GLN A 20 -3.42 -4.22 25.03
N ASP A 21 -2.49 -5.19 25.17
CA ASP A 21 -1.75 -5.76 24.07
C ASP A 21 -2.47 -7.00 23.47
N THR A 22 -3.77 -6.87 23.21
CA THR A 22 -4.58 -7.93 22.60
C THR A 22 -5.53 -7.34 21.56
N PRO A 23 -5.40 -7.75 20.27
CA PRO A 23 -4.39 -8.67 19.72
C PRO A 23 -2.96 -8.10 19.73
N ASN A 24 -1.95 -8.91 20.06
CA ASN A 24 -0.56 -8.49 19.97
C ASN A 24 -0.15 -8.30 18.50
N LEU A 25 0.28 -7.09 18.14
CA LEU A 25 0.49 -6.71 16.75
C LEU A 25 1.66 -7.45 16.10
N VAL A 26 2.75 -7.67 16.84
CA VAL A 26 3.93 -8.41 16.36
C VAL A 26 3.60 -9.87 16.10
N SER A 27 2.83 -10.49 17.01
CA SER A 27 2.36 -11.88 16.84
C SER A 27 1.47 -12.03 15.61
N VAL A 28 0.51 -11.12 15.42
CA VAL A 28 -0.36 -11.12 14.23
C VAL A 28 0.46 -10.90 12.96
N CYS A 29 1.44 -9.99 12.98
CA CYS A 29 2.34 -9.76 11.85
C CYS A 29 3.12 -11.04 11.48
N ARG A 30 3.65 -11.76 12.47
CA ARG A 30 4.33 -13.06 12.26
C ARG A 30 3.39 -14.11 11.64
N ASP A 31 2.14 -14.18 12.09
CA ASP A 31 1.14 -15.09 11.54
C ASP A 31 0.77 -14.72 10.09
N ILE A 32 0.58 -13.43 9.78
CA ILE A 32 0.32 -12.94 8.42
C ILE A 32 1.43 -13.35 7.44
N ILE A 33 2.69 -13.21 7.85
CA ILE A 33 3.85 -13.66 7.07
C ILE A 33 3.80 -15.16 6.85
N LYS A 34 3.57 -15.95 7.92
CA LYS A 34 3.44 -17.39 7.86
C LYS A 34 2.31 -17.85 6.94
N PHE A 35 1.23 -17.09 6.82
CA PHE A 35 0.10 -17.39 5.95
C PHE A 35 0.35 -17.02 4.49
N GLY A 36 1.48 -16.36 4.18
CA GLY A 36 1.97 -16.14 2.83
C GLY A 36 1.92 -14.70 2.34
N SER A 37 1.67 -13.72 3.22
CA SER A 37 1.82 -12.31 2.85
C SER A 37 3.27 -12.03 2.41
N GLN A 38 3.42 -11.23 1.35
CA GLN A 38 4.72 -10.89 0.76
C GLN A 38 5.19 -9.49 1.16
N GLY A 39 4.36 -8.76 1.90
CA GLY A 39 4.67 -7.46 2.46
C GLY A 39 3.80 -7.14 3.67
N VAL A 40 4.25 -6.20 4.46
CA VAL A 40 3.52 -5.62 5.59
C VAL A 40 3.44 -4.13 5.39
N THR A 41 2.23 -3.58 5.43
CA THR A 41 1.99 -2.14 5.33
C THR A 41 1.45 -1.62 6.64
N ILE A 42 1.97 -0.48 7.07
CA ILE A 42 1.48 0.26 8.24
C ILE A 42 1.39 1.76 7.94
N HIS A 43 0.49 2.46 8.67
CA HIS A 43 0.35 3.90 8.60
C HIS A 43 0.38 4.52 9.99
N PRO A 44 1.58 4.85 10.53
CA PRO A 44 1.69 5.57 11.78
C PRO A 44 1.20 7.01 11.60
N ARG A 45 0.05 7.32 12.20
CA ARG A 45 -0.49 8.70 12.18
C ARG A 45 -0.04 9.45 13.43
N PRO A 46 0.12 10.78 13.37
CA PRO A 46 0.57 11.56 14.54
C PRO A 46 -0.32 11.44 15.77
N ASP A 47 -1.61 11.12 15.60
CA ASP A 47 -2.55 10.89 16.71
C ASP A 47 -2.56 9.45 17.25
N GLU A 48 -1.74 8.59 16.68
CA GLU A 48 -1.58 7.17 17.07
C GLU A 48 -2.90 6.40 17.22
N ARG A 49 -3.95 6.78 16.44
CA ARG A 49 -5.28 6.14 16.52
C ARG A 49 -5.26 4.64 16.23
N HIS A 50 -4.22 4.15 15.58
CA HIS A 50 -3.97 2.72 15.30
C HIS A 50 -2.50 2.37 15.53
N ILE A 51 -1.62 2.47 14.56
CA ILE A 51 -0.18 2.21 14.68
C ILE A 51 0.47 3.33 15.51
N THR A 52 1.18 2.94 16.56
CA THR A 52 2.02 3.83 17.36
C THR A 52 3.44 3.86 16.82
N THR A 53 4.22 4.86 17.24
CA THR A 53 5.65 4.93 16.91
C THR A 53 6.40 3.69 17.38
N GLN A 54 6.05 3.15 18.57
CA GLN A 54 6.67 1.93 19.10
C GLN A 54 6.36 0.70 18.24
N ASP A 55 5.12 0.58 17.72
CA ASP A 55 4.75 -0.51 16.81
C ASP A 55 5.63 -0.53 15.56
N VAL A 56 6.00 0.64 15.02
CA VAL A 56 6.86 0.72 13.84
C VAL A 56 8.22 0.06 14.12
N TYR A 57 8.84 0.38 15.27
CA TYR A 57 10.12 -0.21 15.66
C TYR A 57 10.01 -1.72 15.94
N ASP A 58 8.93 -2.15 16.59
CA ASP A 58 8.73 -3.56 16.95
C ASP A 58 8.50 -4.42 15.68
N ILE A 59 7.71 -3.92 14.72
CA ILE A 59 7.49 -4.59 13.43
C ILE A 59 8.78 -4.59 12.61
N HIS A 60 9.51 -3.48 12.55
CA HIS A 60 10.79 -3.39 11.85
C HIS A 60 11.78 -4.43 12.40
N LYS A 61 11.90 -4.54 13.73
CA LYS A 61 12.74 -5.55 14.38
C LYS A 61 12.34 -6.97 13.98
N LEU A 62 11.03 -7.28 13.98
CA LEU A 62 10.52 -8.55 13.50
C LEU A 62 10.93 -8.81 12.05
N LEU A 63 10.80 -7.84 11.16
CA LEU A 63 11.09 -8.03 9.74
C LEU A 63 12.58 -8.17 9.47
N ILE A 64 13.46 -7.52 10.24
CA ILE A 64 14.91 -7.79 10.22
C ILE A 64 15.18 -9.25 10.60
N GLU A 65 14.55 -9.76 11.67
CA GLU A 65 14.69 -11.16 12.09
C GLU A 65 14.21 -12.13 10.99
N VAL A 66 13.04 -11.89 10.42
CA VAL A 66 12.44 -12.74 9.37
C VAL A 66 13.29 -12.76 8.10
N ASN A 67 13.87 -11.63 7.72
CA ASN A 67 14.65 -11.47 6.49
C ASN A 67 16.16 -11.72 6.68
N SER A 68 16.61 -12.16 7.87
CA SER A 68 18.05 -12.20 8.22
C SER A 68 18.92 -12.99 7.25
N ASP A 69 18.38 -14.07 6.68
CA ASP A 69 19.08 -14.95 5.76
C ASP A 69 18.69 -14.74 4.28
N MET A 70 17.99 -13.63 3.96
CA MET A 70 17.43 -13.36 2.65
C MET A 70 18.01 -12.08 2.03
N ASN A 71 18.14 -12.09 0.71
CA ASN A 71 18.38 -10.89 -0.08
C ASN A 71 17.03 -10.27 -0.50
N LYS A 72 17.00 -8.96 -0.76
CA LYS A 72 15.77 -8.25 -1.17
C LYS A 72 15.07 -8.82 -2.42
N ASN A 73 15.81 -9.57 -3.25
CA ASN A 73 15.27 -10.19 -4.46
C ASN A 73 14.81 -11.66 -4.25
N ASP A 74 14.99 -12.20 -3.07
CA ASP A 74 14.58 -13.57 -2.79
C ASP A 74 13.05 -13.67 -2.72
N PRO A 75 12.43 -14.74 -3.23
CA PRO A 75 10.96 -14.86 -3.30
C PRO A 75 10.26 -14.82 -1.92
N GLY A 76 11.00 -15.15 -0.86
CA GLY A 76 10.50 -15.16 0.52
C GLY A 76 10.73 -13.86 1.27
N PHE A 77 11.41 -12.88 0.68
CA PHE A 77 11.68 -11.60 1.33
C PHE A 77 10.38 -10.82 1.58
N ILE A 78 10.17 -10.37 2.80
CA ILE A 78 8.99 -9.62 3.21
C ILE A 78 9.30 -8.13 3.17
N GLU A 79 8.62 -7.41 2.29
CA GLU A 79 8.79 -5.96 2.15
C GLU A 79 8.06 -5.20 3.26
N PHE A 80 8.71 -4.18 3.82
CA PHE A 80 8.11 -3.25 4.76
C PHE A 80 7.72 -1.96 4.07
N ASN A 81 6.44 -1.62 4.07
CA ASN A 81 5.91 -0.36 3.55
C ASN A 81 5.36 0.50 4.69
N ILE A 82 5.83 1.73 4.81
CA ILE A 82 5.31 2.71 5.77
C ILE A 82 4.58 3.80 4.99
N GLU A 83 3.27 3.94 5.23
CA GLU A 83 2.44 4.99 4.66
C GLU A 83 2.42 6.21 5.57
N GLY A 84 2.36 7.41 4.99
CA GLY A 84 2.14 8.62 5.78
C GLY A 84 2.28 9.93 5.01
N TYR A 85 1.77 10.98 5.66
CA TYR A 85 2.00 12.36 5.24
C TYR A 85 3.44 12.75 5.59
N PRO A 86 4.19 13.41 4.69
CA PRO A 86 5.62 13.70 4.89
C PRO A 86 5.86 14.87 5.87
N SER A 87 5.36 14.76 7.10
CA SER A 87 5.70 15.68 8.19
C SER A 87 7.16 15.47 8.63
N ALA A 88 7.71 16.42 9.40
CA ALA A 88 9.07 16.31 9.92
C ALA A 88 9.26 15.05 10.78
N GLU A 89 8.26 14.72 11.60
CA GLU A 89 8.25 13.54 12.46
C GLU A 89 8.21 12.25 11.65
N PHE A 90 7.35 12.19 10.62
CA PHE A 90 7.26 11.05 9.71
C PHE A 90 8.59 10.84 8.94
N LEU A 91 9.17 11.92 8.41
CA LEU A 91 10.45 11.85 7.70
C LEU A 91 11.59 11.41 8.62
N SER A 92 11.57 11.79 9.90
CA SER A 92 12.52 11.31 10.90
C SER A 92 12.34 9.82 11.17
N LEU A 93 11.12 9.37 11.40
CA LEU A 93 10.78 7.96 11.65
C LEU A 93 11.24 7.05 10.49
N VAL A 94 10.94 7.44 9.24
CA VAL A 94 11.39 6.69 8.05
C VAL A 94 12.92 6.68 7.95
N ASN A 95 13.56 7.81 8.29
CA ASN A 95 15.04 7.88 8.33
C ASN A 95 15.66 6.97 9.38
N ASP A 96 14.98 6.69 10.49
CA ASP A 96 15.50 5.81 11.54
C ASP A 96 15.28 4.33 11.20
N VAL A 97 14.15 4.02 10.53
CA VAL A 97 13.72 2.64 10.25
C VAL A 97 14.29 2.09 8.94
N HIS A 98 14.47 2.93 7.91
CA HIS A 98 14.92 2.51 6.57
C HIS A 98 14.07 1.37 5.97
N PRO A 99 12.73 1.55 5.82
CA PRO A 99 11.88 0.53 5.22
C PRO A 99 12.23 0.31 3.74
N GLU A 100 11.77 -0.80 3.16
CA GLU A 100 11.93 -1.06 1.72
C GLU A 100 11.16 -0.06 0.88
N GLN A 101 9.98 0.36 1.35
CA GLN A 101 9.13 1.32 0.67
C GLN A 101 8.53 2.33 1.65
N VAL A 102 8.34 3.53 1.18
CA VAL A 102 7.49 4.54 1.78
C VAL A 102 6.41 4.94 0.80
N THR A 103 5.14 4.89 1.21
CA THR A 103 4.01 5.41 0.43
C THR A 103 3.59 6.76 0.99
N LEU A 104 3.83 7.83 0.23
CA LEU A 104 3.48 9.18 0.65
C LEU A 104 2.03 9.50 0.28
N VAL A 105 1.24 9.90 1.26
CA VAL A 105 -0.15 10.32 1.10
C VAL A 105 -0.29 11.83 1.29
N PRO A 106 -1.19 12.50 0.55
CA PRO A 106 -1.29 13.97 0.59
C PRO A 106 -2.06 14.50 1.80
N ASP A 107 -2.74 13.62 2.55
CA ASP A 107 -3.68 14.02 3.58
C ASP A 107 -2.97 14.43 4.87
N PRO A 108 -3.14 15.69 5.34
CA PRO A 108 -2.60 16.12 6.61
C PRO A 108 -3.24 15.35 7.79
N PRO A 109 -2.61 15.36 8.97
CA PRO A 109 -2.97 14.50 10.10
C PRO A 109 -4.43 14.54 10.57
N HIS A 110 -5.14 15.64 10.34
CA HIS A 110 -6.51 15.84 10.81
C HIS A 110 -7.61 15.21 9.92
N VAL A 111 -7.25 14.68 8.75
CA VAL A 111 -8.19 13.99 7.86
C VAL A 111 -8.44 12.56 8.35
N LEU A 112 -9.69 12.07 8.29
CA LEU A 112 -10.05 10.75 8.83
C LEU A 112 -9.47 9.58 8.01
N THR A 113 -9.53 9.68 6.69
CA THR A 113 -8.99 8.69 5.75
C THR A 113 -8.35 9.42 4.59
N SER A 114 -7.35 8.81 3.95
CA SER A 114 -6.81 9.31 2.69
C SER A 114 -7.89 9.19 1.62
N ASN A 115 -8.29 10.32 1.05
CA ASN A 115 -9.42 10.39 0.11
C ASN A 115 -9.08 11.16 -1.18
N ALA A 116 -7.81 11.45 -1.43
CA ALA A 116 -7.34 12.14 -2.61
C ALA A 116 -5.93 11.68 -3.00
N GLY A 117 -5.61 11.76 -4.29
CA GLY A 117 -4.23 11.66 -4.78
C GLY A 117 -3.47 12.97 -4.61
N TRP A 118 -2.14 12.92 -4.80
CA TRP A 118 -1.31 14.12 -4.82
C TRP A 118 -1.67 15.05 -5.97
N ASP A 119 -1.70 16.35 -5.71
CA ASP A 119 -1.51 17.35 -6.75
C ASP A 119 -0.01 17.46 -7.06
N PHE A 120 0.43 16.75 -8.13
CA PHE A 120 1.84 16.70 -8.51
C PHE A 120 2.36 18.04 -9.03
N VAL A 121 1.50 18.88 -9.59
CA VAL A 121 1.89 20.21 -10.10
C VAL A 121 2.25 21.10 -8.93
N GLU A 122 1.36 21.19 -7.95
CA GLU A 122 1.53 22.06 -6.79
C GLU A 122 2.69 21.57 -5.89
N ASN A 123 2.80 20.26 -5.70
CA ASN A 123 3.75 19.66 -4.76
C ASN A 123 5.06 19.18 -5.40
N LYS A 124 5.29 19.45 -6.70
CA LYS A 124 6.42 18.92 -7.47
C LYS A 124 7.77 19.05 -6.77
N LYS A 125 8.13 20.25 -6.36
CA LYS A 125 9.44 20.52 -5.74
C LYS A 125 9.61 19.73 -4.45
N THR A 126 8.63 19.76 -3.57
CA THR A 126 8.64 19.06 -2.28
C THR A 126 8.79 17.54 -2.48
N LEU A 127 8.02 16.96 -3.42
CA LEU A 127 8.07 15.53 -3.69
C LEU A 127 9.41 15.10 -4.31
N ILE A 128 10.04 15.94 -5.17
CA ILE A 128 11.38 15.70 -5.69
C ILE A 128 12.42 15.66 -4.55
N ASP A 129 12.37 16.65 -3.64
CA ASP A 129 13.33 16.77 -2.54
C ASP A 129 13.20 15.56 -1.58
N ILE A 130 11.98 15.18 -1.22
CA ILE A 130 11.71 14.02 -0.36
C ILE A 130 12.15 12.71 -1.04
N LYS A 131 11.76 12.51 -2.31
CA LYS A 131 12.16 11.32 -3.08
C LYS A 131 13.69 11.19 -3.14
N ASN A 132 14.42 12.27 -3.42
CA ASN A 132 15.88 12.23 -3.50
C ASN A 132 16.50 11.86 -2.14
N LYS A 133 15.94 12.37 -1.04
CA LYS A 133 16.38 12.00 0.31
C LYS A 133 16.19 10.50 0.56
N PHE A 134 15.02 9.93 0.26
CA PHE A 134 14.74 8.50 0.49
C PHE A 134 15.52 7.60 -0.47
N ASN A 135 15.72 8.01 -1.72
CA ASN A 135 16.55 7.25 -2.66
C ASN A 135 18.01 7.11 -2.17
N SER A 136 18.55 8.14 -1.51
CA SER A 136 19.91 8.05 -0.94
C SER A 136 20.03 7.01 0.18
N MET A 137 18.90 6.57 0.73
CA MET A 137 18.79 5.54 1.77
C MET A 137 18.36 4.16 1.23
N ASN A 138 18.28 3.99 -0.11
CA ASN A 138 17.75 2.80 -0.77
C ASN A 138 16.30 2.48 -0.37
N CYS A 139 15.52 3.48 0.03
CA CYS A 139 14.09 3.37 0.30
C CYS A 139 13.30 3.77 -0.96
N ARG A 140 12.47 2.87 -1.47
CA ARG A 140 11.60 3.11 -2.63
C ARG A 140 10.48 4.06 -2.27
N VAL A 141 10.24 5.07 -3.09
CA VAL A 141 9.13 6.02 -2.90
C VAL A 141 7.96 5.65 -3.79
N SER A 142 6.79 5.46 -3.17
CA SER A 142 5.49 5.35 -3.81
C SER A 142 4.66 6.61 -3.52
N LEU A 143 3.99 7.16 -4.53
CA LEU A 143 3.13 8.33 -4.37
C LEU A 143 1.66 7.96 -4.60
N PHE A 144 0.79 8.38 -3.69
CA PHE A 144 -0.63 8.13 -3.78
C PHE A 144 -1.26 8.93 -4.92
N LEU A 145 -1.99 8.26 -5.81
CA LEU A 145 -2.54 8.84 -7.04
C LEU A 145 -4.02 8.48 -7.21
N ASP A 146 -4.85 9.49 -7.43
CA ASP A 146 -6.24 9.30 -7.85
C ASP A 146 -6.34 9.40 -9.38
N PRO A 147 -6.70 8.30 -10.10
CA PRO A 147 -6.83 8.31 -11.56
C PRO A 147 -7.86 9.31 -12.10
N TYR A 148 -8.85 9.69 -11.29
CA TYR A 148 -9.89 10.63 -11.71
C TYR A 148 -9.44 12.09 -11.76
N THR A 149 -8.36 12.42 -11.05
CA THR A 149 -7.75 13.75 -11.07
C THR A 149 -6.47 13.81 -11.91
N PHE A 150 -6.01 12.65 -12.42
CA PHE A 150 -4.75 12.50 -13.15
C PHE A 150 -4.89 12.90 -14.63
N ASN A 151 -4.70 14.19 -14.92
CA ASN A 151 -4.69 14.76 -16.26
C ASN A 151 -3.27 14.93 -16.84
N ASP A 152 -3.14 15.50 -18.05
CA ASP A 152 -1.85 15.66 -18.73
C ASP A 152 -0.87 16.57 -17.97
N GLN A 153 -1.36 17.59 -17.26
CA GLN A 153 -0.48 18.45 -16.45
C GLN A 153 0.09 17.70 -15.25
N GLN A 154 -0.74 16.87 -14.60
CA GLN A 154 -0.32 15.98 -13.53
C GLN A 154 0.68 14.94 -14.04
N ALA A 155 0.46 14.39 -15.22
CA ALA A 155 1.37 13.44 -15.84
C ALA A 155 2.75 14.05 -16.15
N LEU A 156 2.81 15.25 -16.69
CA LEU A 156 4.08 15.97 -16.91
C LEU A 156 4.82 16.24 -15.61
N ALA A 157 4.11 16.67 -14.57
CA ALA A 157 4.73 16.88 -13.26
C ALA A 157 5.24 15.57 -12.64
N LEU A 158 4.47 14.48 -12.73
CA LEU A 158 4.88 13.15 -12.26
C LEU A 158 6.13 12.64 -13.01
N GLN A 159 6.22 12.89 -14.31
CA GLN A 159 7.38 12.54 -15.13
C GLN A 159 8.66 13.27 -14.67
N GLU A 160 8.55 14.51 -14.17
CA GLU A 160 9.69 15.22 -13.58
C GLU A 160 10.03 14.72 -12.18
N ILE A 161 9.03 14.38 -11.34
CA ILE A 161 9.22 13.83 -10.00
C ILE A 161 9.91 12.47 -10.08
N ARG A 162 9.47 11.59 -10.99
CA ARG A 162 10.00 10.22 -11.21
C ARG A 162 10.13 9.41 -9.91
N PRO A 163 9.04 9.15 -9.18
CA PRO A 163 9.08 8.19 -8.10
C PRO A 163 9.31 6.77 -8.67
N GLN A 164 9.70 5.82 -7.84
CA GLN A 164 9.82 4.43 -8.27
C GLN A 164 8.47 3.77 -8.47
N ARG A 165 7.47 4.16 -7.65
CA ARG A 165 6.09 3.68 -7.72
C ARG A 165 5.08 4.78 -7.56
N ILE A 166 3.89 4.51 -8.04
CA ILE A 166 2.65 5.16 -7.60
C ILE A 166 1.75 4.11 -6.96
N GLU A 167 0.84 4.56 -6.11
CA GLU A 167 -0.23 3.72 -5.59
C GLU A 167 -1.57 4.30 -6.01
N PHE A 168 -2.34 3.53 -6.78
CA PHE A 168 -3.69 3.90 -7.16
C PHE A 168 -4.64 3.88 -5.96
N TYR A 169 -5.32 4.99 -5.74
CA TYR A 169 -6.48 5.09 -4.85
C TYR A 169 -7.69 4.41 -5.49
N THR A 170 -8.15 3.30 -4.93
CA THR A 170 -9.13 2.42 -5.59
C THR A 170 -10.55 2.47 -5.02
N GLU A 171 -10.91 3.48 -4.20
CA GLU A 171 -12.28 3.64 -3.69
C GLU A 171 -13.32 3.76 -4.81
N GLN A 172 -13.05 4.62 -5.80
CA GLN A 172 -14.00 4.82 -6.90
C GLN A 172 -14.14 3.58 -7.78
N PHE A 173 -13.07 2.81 -7.98
CA PHE A 173 -13.13 1.48 -8.59
C PHE A 173 -14.09 0.58 -7.80
N ALA A 174 -13.88 0.42 -6.49
CA ALA A 174 -14.69 -0.45 -5.64
C ALA A 174 -16.17 -0.03 -5.65
N LYS A 175 -16.45 1.27 -5.60
CA LYS A 175 -17.81 1.84 -5.67
C LYS A 175 -18.51 1.56 -7.00
N LEU A 176 -17.82 1.74 -8.12
CA LEU A 176 -18.40 1.46 -9.43
C LEU A 176 -18.59 -0.04 -9.64
N TYR A 177 -17.63 -0.85 -9.20
CA TYR A 177 -17.73 -2.31 -9.24
C TYR A 177 -18.95 -2.81 -8.46
N SER A 178 -19.14 -2.37 -7.23
CA SER A 178 -20.30 -2.76 -6.39
C SER A 178 -21.64 -2.33 -6.98
N ASN A 179 -21.67 -1.27 -7.79
CA ASN A 179 -22.82 -0.82 -8.54
C ASN A 179 -22.99 -1.51 -9.91
N ASN A 180 -22.27 -2.60 -10.17
CA ASN A 180 -22.30 -3.39 -11.40
C ASN A 180 -21.89 -2.62 -12.67
N LYS A 181 -21.11 -1.53 -12.51
CA LYS A 181 -20.55 -0.70 -13.59
C LYS A 181 -19.13 -1.16 -13.94
N LEU A 182 -19.01 -2.44 -14.32
CA LEU A 182 -17.72 -3.12 -14.43
C LEU A 182 -16.74 -2.41 -15.37
N THR A 183 -17.13 -2.15 -16.60
CA THR A 183 -16.25 -1.48 -17.59
C THR A 183 -15.86 -0.08 -17.14
N GLU A 184 -16.83 0.70 -16.64
CA GLU A 184 -16.62 2.06 -16.16
C GLU A 184 -15.63 2.09 -14.98
N SER A 185 -15.66 1.04 -14.11
CA SER A 185 -14.83 0.96 -12.91
C SER A 185 -13.33 0.95 -13.19
N VAL A 186 -12.88 0.41 -14.33
CA VAL A 186 -11.46 0.27 -14.68
C VAL A 186 -10.98 1.29 -15.71
N GLN A 187 -11.87 1.96 -16.42
CA GLN A 187 -11.53 2.79 -17.56
C GLN A 187 -10.52 3.91 -17.24
N MET A 188 -10.73 4.64 -16.14
CA MET A 188 -9.83 5.71 -15.73
C MET A 188 -8.49 5.17 -15.25
N TYR A 189 -8.50 4.02 -14.57
CA TYR A 189 -7.29 3.32 -14.11
C TYR A 189 -6.44 2.85 -15.30
N GLN A 190 -7.05 2.25 -16.32
CA GLN A 190 -6.35 1.84 -17.54
C GLN A 190 -5.74 3.03 -18.28
N SER A 191 -6.47 4.14 -18.39
CA SER A 191 -5.96 5.38 -19.00
C SER A 191 -4.77 5.94 -18.24
N ALA A 192 -4.85 5.99 -16.91
CA ALA A 192 -3.74 6.45 -16.08
C ALA A 192 -2.55 5.49 -16.14
N SER A 193 -2.80 4.18 -16.06
CA SER A 193 -1.79 3.14 -16.14
C SER A 193 -0.94 3.22 -17.42
N ASN A 194 -1.58 3.39 -18.56
CA ASN A 194 -0.88 3.51 -19.84
C ASN A 194 0.13 4.68 -19.81
N LYS A 195 -0.29 5.85 -19.33
CA LYS A 195 0.60 7.02 -19.20
C LYS A 195 1.76 6.77 -18.23
N ILE A 196 1.49 6.09 -17.11
CA ILE A 196 2.49 5.82 -16.08
C ILE A 196 3.52 4.80 -16.56
N GLN A 197 3.09 3.76 -17.29
CA GLN A 197 4.00 2.77 -17.87
C GLN A 197 4.98 3.39 -18.88
N GLU A 198 4.54 4.37 -19.68
CA GLU A 198 5.41 5.12 -20.61
C GLU A 198 6.53 5.87 -19.87
N MET A 199 6.33 6.20 -18.59
CA MET A 199 7.33 6.86 -17.73
C MET A 199 8.28 5.86 -17.05
N ASN A 200 8.08 4.54 -17.22
CA ASN A 200 8.79 3.47 -16.48
C ASN A 200 8.63 3.59 -14.95
N ILE A 201 7.44 3.95 -14.49
CA ILE A 201 7.07 3.99 -13.07
C ILE A 201 6.22 2.75 -12.78
N GLU A 202 6.53 2.02 -11.70
CA GLU A 202 5.75 0.86 -11.29
C GLU A 202 4.44 1.29 -10.61
N ILE A 203 3.44 0.39 -10.64
CA ILE A 203 2.10 0.65 -10.13
C ILE A 203 1.77 -0.31 -8.99
N ASN A 204 1.36 0.25 -7.85
CA ASN A 204 0.68 -0.43 -6.76
C ASN A 204 -0.80 -0.01 -6.75
N ALA A 205 -1.62 -0.74 -6.00
CA ALA A 205 -3.01 -0.35 -5.76
C ALA A 205 -3.42 -0.64 -4.32
N GLY A 206 -4.22 0.24 -3.75
CA GLY A 206 -4.70 0.12 -2.39
C GLY A 206 -5.98 0.91 -2.16
N HIS A 207 -6.61 0.66 -1.02
CA HIS A 207 -7.89 1.20 -0.58
C HIS A 207 -9.13 0.48 -1.16
N ASP A 208 -10.03 0.01 -0.28
CA ASP A 208 -11.31 -0.64 -0.61
C ASP A 208 -11.25 -1.87 -1.55
N LEU A 209 -10.07 -2.48 -1.70
CA LEU A 209 -9.95 -3.77 -2.37
C LEU A 209 -10.41 -4.90 -1.43
N SER A 210 -11.17 -5.86 -1.98
CA SER A 210 -11.77 -6.99 -1.28
C SER A 210 -11.67 -8.27 -2.11
N LEU A 211 -12.02 -9.42 -1.53
CA LEU A 211 -12.12 -10.69 -2.27
C LEU A 211 -13.10 -10.63 -3.44
N GLU A 212 -14.09 -9.74 -3.39
CA GLU A 212 -15.07 -9.60 -4.46
C GLU A 212 -14.52 -8.91 -5.71
N ASN A 213 -13.62 -7.93 -5.55
CA ASN A 213 -13.24 -7.03 -6.63
C ASN A 213 -11.78 -7.15 -7.11
N ILE A 214 -10.88 -7.71 -6.28
CA ILE A 214 -9.43 -7.75 -6.55
C ILE A 214 -9.07 -8.47 -7.85
N LYS A 215 -9.71 -9.62 -8.12
CA LYS A 215 -9.47 -10.39 -9.33
C LYS A 215 -9.80 -9.60 -10.59
N TYR A 216 -10.93 -8.88 -10.54
CA TYR A 216 -11.37 -8.06 -11.68
C TYR A 216 -10.39 -6.90 -11.92
N LEU A 217 -9.93 -6.24 -10.86
CA LEU A 217 -8.92 -5.18 -10.98
C LEU A 217 -7.64 -5.68 -11.65
N ILE A 218 -7.06 -6.76 -11.13
CA ILE A 218 -5.77 -7.29 -11.62
C ILE A 218 -5.91 -7.84 -13.06
N ASN A 219 -7.04 -8.45 -13.41
CA ASN A 219 -7.29 -8.89 -14.79
C ASN A 219 -7.30 -7.73 -15.81
N ASN A 220 -7.74 -6.55 -15.38
CA ASN A 220 -7.80 -5.37 -16.23
C ASN A 220 -6.57 -4.46 -16.15
N LEU A 221 -5.70 -4.68 -15.14
CA LEU A 221 -4.48 -3.93 -14.87
C LEU A 221 -3.35 -4.90 -14.44
N PRO A 222 -2.88 -5.76 -15.37
CA PRO A 222 -1.90 -6.82 -15.06
C PRO A 222 -0.52 -6.28 -14.67
N GLU A 223 -0.25 -5.02 -14.91
CA GLU A 223 0.99 -4.33 -14.56
C GLU A 223 1.11 -3.99 -13.06
N ILE A 224 0.03 -4.09 -12.28
CA ILE A 224 0.06 -3.86 -10.83
C ILE A 224 1.07 -4.81 -10.17
N LYS A 225 2.07 -4.23 -9.50
CA LYS A 225 3.15 -4.97 -8.84
C LYS A 225 2.77 -5.46 -7.44
N GLU A 226 1.94 -4.67 -6.74
CA GLU A 226 1.55 -4.94 -5.36
C GLU A 226 0.16 -4.38 -5.08
N VAL A 227 -0.60 -5.09 -4.25
CA VAL A 227 -1.83 -4.60 -3.66
C VAL A 227 -1.67 -4.52 -2.15
N SER A 228 -2.04 -3.36 -1.57
CA SER A 228 -2.06 -3.13 -0.12
C SER A 228 -3.49 -3.21 0.40
N ILE A 229 -3.80 -4.24 1.19
CA ILE A 229 -5.17 -4.52 1.63
C ILE A 229 -5.24 -4.56 3.15
N GLY A 230 -6.12 -3.73 3.72
CA GLY A 230 -6.30 -3.62 5.17
C GLY A 230 -7.73 -3.90 5.59
N HIS A 231 -8.60 -2.90 5.48
CA HIS A 231 -9.92 -2.93 6.11
C HIS A 231 -10.76 -4.15 5.69
N ALA A 232 -10.92 -4.40 4.39
CA ALA A 232 -11.71 -5.51 3.88
C ALA A 232 -11.15 -6.86 4.35
N LEU A 233 -9.84 -7.08 4.19
CA LEU A 233 -9.18 -8.32 4.60
C LEU A 233 -9.40 -8.62 6.10
N ILE A 234 -9.27 -7.63 6.97
CA ILE A 234 -9.48 -7.83 8.41
C ILE A 234 -10.96 -8.09 8.72
N CYS A 235 -11.89 -7.38 8.09
CA CYS A 235 -13.33 -7.62 8.26
C CYS A 235 -13.74 -9.04 7.80
N GLU A 236 -13.26 -9.46 6.64
CA GLU A 236 -13.50 -10.82 6.12
C GLU A 236 -12.89 -11.90 7.03
N SER A 237 -11.73 -11.61 7.65
CA SER A 237 -11.06 -12.50 8.59
C SER A 237 -11.84 -12.74 9.88
N LEU A 238 -12.73 -11.83 10.29
CA LEU A 238 -13.60 -12.02 11.44
C LEU A 238 -14.58 -13.20 11.24
N TYR A 239 -14.95 -13.49 9.99
CA TYR A 239 -15.87 -14.57 9.64
C TYR A 239 -15.18 -15.85 9.20
N GLN A 240 -13.99 -15.73 8.58
CA GLN A 240 -13.32 -16.85 7.91
C GLN A 240 -12.04 -17.31 8.63
N GLY A 241 -11.51 -16.48 9.51
CA GLY A 241 -10.17 -16.64 10.07
C GLY A 241 -9.08 -16.06 9.15
N LEU A 242 -8.03 -15.51 9.76
CA LEU A 242 -6.98 -14.75 9.07
C LEU A 242 -6.20 -15.59 8.05
N ASP A 243 -5.85 -16.85 8.41
CA ASP A 243 -5.16 -17.79 7.52
C ASP A 243 -5.96 -18.06 6.23
N VAL A 244 -7.24 -18.39 6.37
CA VAL A 244 -8.11 -18.71 5.25
C VAL A 244 -8.29 -17.47 4.35
N THR A 245 -8.49 -16.31 4.94
CA THR A 245 -8.68 -15.07 4.20
C THR A 245 -7.45 -14.70 3.38
N ILE A 246 -6.26 -14.72 3.98
CA ILE A 246 -5.00 -14.41 3.25
C ILE A 246 -4.79 -15.38 2.09
N LYS A 247 -5.01 -16.69 2.31
CA LYS A 247 -4.88 -17.71 1.25
C LYS A 247 -5.86 -17.48 0.10
N LYS A 248 -7.08 -17.00 0.38
CA LYS A 248 -8.05 -16.64 -0.66
C LYS A 248 -7.57 -15.44 -1.48
N TYR A 249 -7.06 -14.38 -0.84
CA TYR A 249 -6.48 -13.25 -1.57
C TYR A 249 -5.32 -13.68 -2.48
N LEU A 250 -4.40 -14.49 -1.97
CA LEU A 250 -3.30 -15.03 -2.76
C LEU A 250 -3.78 -15.90 -3.93
N TYR A 251 -4.86 -16.66 -3.72
CA TYR A 251 -5.48 -17.45 -4.78
C TYR A 251 -6.09 -16.56 -5.87
N GLU A 252 -6.88 -15.55 -5.51
CA GLU A 252 -7.51 -14.63 -6.49
C GLU A 252 -6.45 -13.83 -7.27
N ILE A 253 -5.38 -13.38 -6.63
CA ILE A 253 -4.24 -12.71 -7.29
C ILE A 253 -3.56 -13.65 -8.29
N LYS A 254 -3.33 -14.90 -7.90
CA LYS A 254 -2.70 -15.90 -8.77
C LYS A 254 -3.57 -16.26 -9.97
N GLU A 255 -4.87 -16.44 -9.76
CA GLU A 255 -5.81 -16.78 -10.84
C GLU A 255 -5.97 -15.62 -11.83
N ALA A 256 -5.97 -14.37 -11.35
CA ALA A 256 -5.96 -13.20 -12.21
C ALA A 256 -4.72 -13.14 -13.12
N SER A 257 -3.54 -13.49 -12.60
CA SER A 257 -2.29 -13.48 -13.38
C SER A 257 -2.24 -14.54 -14.48
N LYS A 258 -2.97 -15.65 -14.34
CA LYS A 258 -3.01 -16.72 -15.37
C LYS A 258 -3.86 -16.40 -16.59
N THR A 259 -4.79 -15.46 -16.45
CA THR A 259 -5.72 -15.11 -17.55
C THR A 259 -5.04 -14.20 -18.60
N ASN A 260 -3.84 -13.70 -18.30
CA ASN A 260 -3.08 -12.77 -19.11
C ASN A 260 -1.83 -13.40 -19.78
N ASP A 261 -1.59 -14.70 -19.55
CA ASP A 261 -0.60 -15.53 -20.27
C ASP A 261 -1.31 -16.32 -21.41
#